data_c04377024aa0c8226394fd101049a547
#
_entry.id   c04377024aa0c8226394fd101049a547
#
_cell.length_a   1.000
_cell.length_b   1.000
_cell.length_c   1.000
_cell.angle_alpha   90.00
_cell.angle_beta   90.00
_cell.angle_gamma   90.00
#
_symmetry.space_group_name_H-M   'P 1'
#
loop_
_entity.id
_entity.type
_entity.pdbx_description
1 polymer ?
#
loop_
_entity_poly.entity_id
_entity_poly.type
_entity_poly.pdbx_seq_one_letter_code
_entity_poly.pdbx_strand_id
1 'polypeptide(L)'
;MYTTAGMSSVPLTMPSPTHPVAEGDPTPDALLVDRLRKGETAAGEALVRKYYQPLVRYLQRLVGNEQLAEEMHQQTWLSVLEHLDRFDARHVTGGFKAWLFRIATNKANDYWRSSGRERAAKDGLRRVTDEQLPPADFRMEGTEQEQKLKWAIEQLPDAQKQVLMLRYYSNLKFIEIAEMLGCPLNTALGRMHKAMLKLKDLMAD
;
A
#
# COMPACT_ATOMS: atom_id res chain seq x y z
N MET A 1 -3.84 23.32 46.84
CA MET A 1 -2.62 22.77 46.16
C MET A 1 -3.09 21.57 45.33
N TYR A 2 -3.39 21.75 44.07
CA TYR A 2 -3.76 20.66 43.13
C TYR A 2 -2.55 20.38 42.27
N THR A 3 -1.99 19.18 42.43
CA THR A 3 -0.85 18.70 41.67
C THR A 3 -1.38 18.14 40.35
N THR A 4 -1.11 18.82 39.26
CA THR A 4 -1.35 18.36 37.89
C THR A 4 -0.36 17.24 37.54
N ALA A 5 -0.85 16.01 37.50
CA ALA A 5 -0.09 14.89 36.96
C ALA A 5 0.06 15.07 35.43
N GLY A 6 1.30 15.20 34.98
CA GLY A 6 1.64 15.33 33.57
C GLY A 6 1.27 14.06 32.79
N MET A 7 0.37 14.18 31.85
CA MET A 7 0.13 13.17 30.84
C MET A 7 1.31 13.16 29.89
N SER A 8 2.18 12.19 30.05
CA SER A 8 3.29 11.91 29.14
C SER A 8 2.68 11.35 27.83
N SER A 9 2.56 12.20 26.83
CA SER A 9 2.19 11.78 25.47
C SER A 9 3.35 10.99 24.88
N VAL A 10 3.21 9.66 24.85
CA VAL A 10 4.11 8.78 24.11
C VAL A 10 3.92 9.06 22.63
N PRO A 11 4.94 9.52 21.90
CA PRO A 11 4.83 9.69 20.45
C PRO A 11 4.65 8.32 19.82
N LEU A 12 3.62 8.16 19.01
CA LEU A 12 3.38 6.98 18.18
C LEU A 12 4.47 6.96 17.08
N THR A 13 5.65 6.47 17.45
CA THR A 13 6.75 6.28 16.51
C THR A 13 6.48 4.99 15.79
N MET A 14 5.93 5.09 14.57
CA MET A 14 5.91 3.95 13.64
C MET A 14 7.35 3.46 13.51
N PRO A 15 7.61 2.15 13.63
CA PRO A 15 8.96 1.63 13.46
C PRO A 15 9.46 2.08 12.09
N SER A 16 10.55 2.82 12.08
CA SER A 16 11.24 3.15 10.84
C SER A 16 11.55 1.84 10.13
N PRO A 17 11.40 1.74 8.80
CA PRO A 17 11.76 0.55 8.05
C PRO A 17 13.27 0.35 8.15
N THR A 18 13.74 -0.27 9.26
CA THR A 18 15.11 -0.70 9.46
C THR A 18 15.35 -2.01 8.72
N HIS A 19 15.13 -2.00 7.39
CA HIS A 19 15.82 -2.93 6.52
C HIS A 19 16.68 -2.11 5.57
N PRO A 20 17.93 -2.54 5.32
CA PRO A 20 18.72 -1.92 4.29
C PRO A 20 17.86 -1.99 3.01
N VAL A 21 17.39 -0.83 2.57
CA VAL A 21 16.97 -0.66 1.19
C VAL A 21 18.20 -1.13 0.43
N ALA A 22 18.10 -2.26 -0.28
CA ALA A 22 19.15 -2.65 -1.20
C ALA A 22 19.49 -1.39 -1.96
N GLU A 23 20.76 -0.97 -1.94
CA GLU A 23 21.22 0.26 -2.61
C GLU A 23 20.72 0.18 -4.03
N GLY A 24 19.54 0.78 -4.26
CA GLY A 24 18.90 0.78 -5.57
C GLY A 24 19.83 1.56 -6.50
N ASP A 25 20.01 1.09 -7.71
CA ASP A 25 20.72 1.78 -8.76
C ASP A 25 20.39 3.29 -8.68
N PRO A 26 21.36 4.19 -8.45
CA PRO A 26 21.15 5.62 -8.30
C PRO A 26 20.61 6.27 -9.59
N THR A 27 20.52 5.50 -10.66
CA THR A 27 20.00 5.95 -11.95
C THR A 27 18.55 6.43 -11.81
N PRO A 28 18.22 7.64 -12.30
CA PRO A 28 16.84 8.13 -12.29
C PRO A 28 15.88 7.20 -13.03
N ASP A 29 14.69 6.98 -12.50
CA ASP A 29 13.68 6.09 -13.11
C ASP A 29 13.38 6.44 -14.56
N ALA A 30 13.33 7.72 -14.91
CA ALA A 30 13.07 8.17 -16.28
C ALA A 30 14.14 7.63 -17.25
N LEU A 31 15.40 7.61 -16.83
CA LEU A 31 16.47 7.07 -17.65
C LEU A 31 16.37 5.54 -17.79
N LEU A 32 16.04 4.85 -16.70
CA LEU A 32 15.82 3.39 -16.75
C LEU A 32 14.62 3.04 -17.66
N VAL A 33 13.54 3.80 -17.60
CA VAL A 33 12.38 3.63 -18.49
C VAL A 33 12.76 3.84 -19.95
N ASP A 34 13.53 4.89 -20.28
CA ASP A 34 13.95 5.17 -21.65
C ASP A 34 14.89 4.09 -22.20
N ARG A 35 15.77 3.54 -21.37
CA ARG A 35 16.64 2.40 -21.73
C ARG A 35 15.83 1.13 -21.92
N LEU A 36 14.86 0.85 -21.06
CA LEU A 36 13.98 -0.31 -21.19
C LEU A 36 13.16 -0.25 -22.49
N ARG A 37 12.65 0.93 -22.88
CA ARG A 37 11.97 1.14 -24.17
C ARG A 37 12.85 0.84 -25.39
N LYS A 38 14.16 1.03 -25.25
CA LYS A 38 15.14 0.69 -26.28
C LYS A 38 15.52 -0.80 -26.30
N GLY A 39 14.88 -1.61 -25.44
CA GLY A 39 15.10 -3.05 -25.36
C GLY A 39 16.21 -3.47 -24.39
N GLU A 40 16.74 -2.55 -23.56
CA GLU A 40 17.76 -2.89 -22.57
C GLU A 40 17.12 -3.59 -21.37
N THR A 41 17.12 -4.92 -21.35
CA THR A 41 16.51 -5.73 -20.28
C THR A 41 17.09 -5.45 -18.89
N ALA A 42 18.39 -5.14 -18.80
CA ALA A 42 19.06 -4.77 -17.55
C ALA A 42 18.43 -3.54 -16.87
N ALA A 43 17.90 -2.58 -17.65
CA ALA A 43 17.19 -1.43 -17.10
C ALA A 43 15.85 -1.84 -16.46
N GLY A 44 15.16 -2.80 -17.05
CA GLY A 44 13.94 -3.40 -16.48
C GLY A 44 14.22 -4.14 -15.16
N GLU A 45 15.29 -4.94 -15.15
CA GLU A 45 15.73 -5.64 -13.94
C GLU A 45 16.08 -4.65 -12.81
N ALA A 46 16.72 -3.53 -13.12
CA ALA A 46 17.05 -2.48 -12.16
C ALA A 46 15.77 -1.85 -11.56
N LEU A 47 14.76 -1.55 -12.40
CA LEU A 47 13.46 -1.05 -11.94
C LEU A 47 12.74 -2.07 -11.04
N VAL A 48 12.69 -3.34 -11.46
CA VAL A 48 12.08 -4.41 -10.66
C VAL A 48 12.78 -4.53 -9.31
N ARG A 49 14.12 -4.62 -9.30
CA ARG A 49 14.92 -4.72 -8.07
C ARG A 49 14.67 -3.55 -7.12
N LYS A 50 14.63 -2.32 -7.67
CA LYS A 50 14.39 -1.09 -6.91
C LYS A 50 13.02 -1.07 -6.22
N TYR A 51 11.98 -1.54 -6.90
CA TYR A 51 10.60 -1.44 -6.44
C TYR A 51 10.03 -2.74 -5.86
N TYR A 52 10.74 -3.88 -5.94
CA TYR A 52 10.24 -5.17 -5.48
C TYR A 52 9.74 -5.11 -4.03
N GLN A 53 10.65 -4.80 -3.10
CA GLN A 53 10.33 -4.82 -1.66
C GLN A 53 9.22 -3.83 -1.27
N PRO A 54 9.28 -2.53 -1.64
CA PRO A 54 8.23 -1.61 -1.29
C PRO A 54 6.88 -1.96 -1.91
N LEU A 55 6.86 -2.49 -3.15
CA LEU A 55 5.62 -2.85 -3.85
C LEU A 55 5.00 -4.12 -3.25
N VAL A 56 5.78 -5.17 -3.00
CA VAL A 56 5.29 -6.42 -2.39
C VAL A 56 4.73 -6.14 -1.00
N ARG A 57 5.46 -5.40 -0.16
CA ARG A 57 4.98 -5.04 1.19
C ARG A 57 3.70 -4.19 1.15
N TYR A 58 3.63 -3.25 0.21
CA TYR A 58 2.40 -2.48 -0.01
C TYR A 58 1.23 -3.40 -0.32
N LEU A 59 1.38 -4.30 -1.29
CA LEU A 59 0.32 -5.23 -1.68
C LEU A 59 -0.05 -6.19 -0.56
N GLN A 60 0.92 -6.80 0.14
CA GLN A 60 0.68 -7.69 1.28
C GLN A 60 -0.17 -7.02 2.36
N ARG A 61 0.16 -5.76 2.71
CA ARG A 61 -0.61 -5.01 3.70
C ARG A 61 -1.98 -4.56 3.19
N LEU A 62 -2.09 -4.38 1.89
CA LEU A 62 -3.33 -3.92 1.28
C LEU A 62 -4.36 -5.06 1.17
N VAL A 63 -3.94 -6.25 0.73
CA VAL A 63 -4.84 -7.39 0.47
C VAL A 63 -4.89 -8.40 1.61
N GLY A 64 -3.94 -8.36 2.56
CA GLY A 64 -3.91 -9.27 3.72
C GLY A 64 -3.57 -10.73 3.40
N ASN A 65 -3.17 -11.05 2.18
CA ASN A 65 -2.81 -12.40 1.72
C ASN A 65 -1.51 -12.36 0.92
N GLU A 66 -0.52 -13.15 1.32
CA GLU A 66 0.82 -13.14 0.73
C GLU A 66 0.84 -13.67 -0.71
N GLN A 67 0.17 -14.79 -0.95
CA GLN A 67 0.10 -15.38 -2.28
C GLN A 67 -0.60 -14.47 -3.29
N LEU A 68 -1.73 -13.86 -2.88
CA LEU A 68 -2.45 -12.89 -3.69
C LEU A 68 -1.62 -11.62 -3.95
N ALA A 69 -0.85 -11.17 -2.96
CA ALA A 69 0.04 -10.01 -3.12
C ALA A 69 1.14 -10.30 -4.15
N GLU A 70 1.73 -11.49 -4.12
CA GLU A 70 2.75 -11.89 -5.10
C GLU A 70 2.16 -12.00 -6.52
N GLU A 71 0.97 -12.59 -6.67
CA GLU A 71 0.25 -12.62 -7.94
C GLU A 71 -0.02 -11.20 -8.47
N MET A 72 -0.51 -10.29 -7.62
CA MET A 72 -0.74 -8.90 -7.99
C MET A 72 0.55 -8.16 -8.33
N HIS A 73 1.64 -8.48 -7.64
CA HIS A 73 2.96 -7.94 -7.95
C HIS A 73 3.38 -8.33 -9.37
N GLN A 74 3.30 -9.60 -9.72
CA GLN A 74 3.63 -10.10 -11.07
C GLN A 74 2.73 -9.45 -12.13
N GLN A 75 1.41 -9.44 -11.91
CA GLN A 75 0.45 -8.81 -12.81
C GLN A 75 0.69 -7.30 -12.97
N THR A 76 1.17 -6.62 -11.92
CA THR A 76 1.54 -5.20 -11.99
C THR A 76 2.69 -4.98 -12.95
N TRP A 77 3.76 -5.79 -12.86
CA TRP A 77 4.89 -5.67 -13.77
C TRP A 77 4.54 -6.06 -15.21
N LEU A 78 3.71 -7.06 -15.43
CA LEU A 78 3.18 -7.36 -16.77
C LEU A 78 2.45 -6.13 -17.35
N SER A 79 1.56 -5.52 -16.57
CA SER A 79 0.87 -4.30 -17.02
C SER A 79 1.81 -3.11 -17.23
N VAL A 80 2.89 -2.99 -16.45
CA VAL A 80 3.93 -1.99 -16.69
C VAL A 80 4.56 -2.20 -18.06
N LEU A 81 4.96 -3.43 -18.41
CA LEU A 81 5.60 -3.74 -19.69
C LEU A 81 4.63 -3.51 -20.87
N GLU A 82 3.37 -3.93 -20.74
CA GLU A 82 2.34 -3.75 -21.77
C GLU A 82 2.01 -2.27 -22.08
N HIS A 83 2.16 -1.40 -21.08
CA HIS A 83 1.78 0.01 -21.19
C HIS A 83 2.99 0.97 -21.12
N LEU A 84 4.20 0.45 -21.14
CA LEU A 84 5.43 1.24 -20.98
C LEU A 84 5.54 2.36 -22.02
N ASP A 85 5.16 2.09 -23.27
CA ASP A 85 5.19 3.06 -24.36
C ASP A 85 4.25 4.25 -24.15
N ARG A 86 3.16 4.04 -23.37
CA ARG A 86 2.18 5.08 -23.04
C ARG A 86 2.55 5.89 -21.79
N PHE A 87 3.55 5.44 -21.03
CA PHE A 87 3.99 6.19 -19.85
C PHE A 87 4.76 7.45 -20.28
N ASP A 88 4.32 8.61 -19.81
CA ASP A 88 5.05 9.87 -19.96
C ASP A 88 5.26 10.50 -18.58
N ALA A 89 6.53 10.53 -18.17
CA ALA A 89 6.91 11.08 -16.85
C ALA A 89 6.54 12.56 -16.68
N ARG A 90 6.36 13.31 -17.77
CA ARG A 90 5.95 14.73 -17.74
C ARG A 90 4.50 14.91 -17.35
N HIS A 91 3.66 13.90 -17.59
CA HIS A 91 2.21 13.92 -17.33
C HIS A 91 1.79 13.14 -16.10
N VAL A 92 2.73 12.52 -15.38
CA VAL A 92 2.45 11.76 -14.16
C VAL A 92 3.16 12.41 -12.98
N THR A 93 2.41 13.09 -12.14
CA THR A 93 2.92 13.65 -10.88
C THR A 93 3.46 12.51 -10.01
N GLY A 94 4.72 12.62 -9.56
CA GLY A 94 5.43 11.56 -8.86
C GLY A 94 6.11 10.52 -9.77
N GLY A 95 6.05 10.72 -11.11
CA GLY A 95 6.82 9.96 -12.11
C GLY A 95 6.50 8.47 -12.16
N PHE A 96 7.50 7.66 -12.54
CA PHE A 96 7.36 6.20 -12.70
C PHE A 96 6.87 5.52 -11.41
N LYS A 97 7.36 5.93 -10.25
CA LYS A 97 6.94 5.38 -8.97
C LYS A 97 5.42 5.53 -8.75
N ALA A 98 4.88 6.73 -8.92
CA ALA A 98 3.45 6.97 -8.76
C ALA A 98 2.62 6.16 -9.77
N TRP A 99 3.10 6.06 -11.01
CA TRP A 99 2.44 5.26 -12.04
C TRP A 99 2.43 3.76 -11.72
N LEU A 100 3.56 3.20 -11.26
CA LEU A 100 3.67 1.80 -10.82
C LEU A 100 2.69 1.49 -9.68
N PHE A 101 2.69 2.32 -8.64
CA PHE A 101 1.79 2.13 -7.50
C PHE A 101 0.31 2.36 -7.85
N ARG A 102 0.01 3.21 -8.84
CA ARG A 102 -1.35 3.35 -9.41
C ARG A 102 -1.82 2.04 -10.04
N ILE A 103 -0.99 1.40 -10.87
CA ILE A 103 -1.33 0.11 -11.50
C ILE A 103 -1.61 -0.93 -10.40
N ALA A 104 -0.73 -1.06 -9.41
CA ALA A 104 -0.90 -1.99 -8.30
C ALA A 104 -2.20 -1.72 -7.50
N THR A 105 -2.48 -0.45 -7.20
CA THR A 105 -3.69 -0.04 -6.47
C THR A 105 -4.95 -0.37 -7.26
N ASN A 106 -4.94 -0.16 -8.58
CA ASN A 106 -6.08 -0.48 -9.44
C ASN A 106 -6.35 -2.00 -9.45
N LYS A 107 -5.32 -2.83 -9.52
CA LYS A 107 -5.46 -4.30 -9.44
C LYS A 107 -6.07 -4.74 -8.10
N ALA A 108 -5.63 -4.17 -6.99
CA ALA A 108 -6.22 -4.44 -5.68
C ALA A 108 -7.70 -4.00 -5.61
N ASN A 109 -8.03 -2.83 -6.15
CA ASN A 109 -9.40 -2.33 -6.21
C ASN A 109 -10.30 -3.24 -7.07
N ASP A 110 -9.80 -3.72 -8.21
CA ASP A 110 -10.54 -4.60 -9.10
C ASP A 110 -10.80 -5.96 -8.45
N TYR A 111 -9.82 -6.49 -7.73
CA TYR A 111 -9.98 -7.70 -6.91
C TYR A 111 -11.08 -7.53 -5.85
N TRP A 112 -11.07 -6.45 -5.08
CA TRP A 112 -12.12 -6.22 -4.07
C TRP A 112 -13.50 -6.05 -4.69
N ARG A 113 -13.59 -5.39 -5.84
CA ARG A 113 -14.87 -5.27 -6.57
C ARG A 113 -15.39 -6.63 -7.07
N SER A 114 -14.51 -7.51 -7.55
CA SER A 114 -14.90 -8.85 -8.00
C SER A 114 -15.28 -9.74 -6.82
N SER A 115 -14.47 -9.79 -5.77
CA SER A 115 -14.73 -10.55 -4.54
C SER A 115 -16.01 -10.08 -3.85
N GLY A 116 -16.27 -8.78 -3.80
CA GLY A 116 -17.51 -8.21 -3.26
C GLY A 116 -18.74 -8.65 -4.05
N ARG A 117 -18.66 -8.67 -5.39
CA ARG A 117 -19.75 -9.15 -6.25
C ARG A 117 -19.99 -10.65 -6.09
N GLU A 118 -18.94 -11.45 -5.99
CA GLU A 118 -19.06 -12.89 -5.76
C GLU A 118 -19.66 -13.21 -4.40
N ARG A 119 -19.29 -12.46 -3.36
CA ARG A 119 -19.91 -12.58 -2.03
C ARG A 119 -21.37 -12.18 -2.06
N ALA A 120 -21.72 -11.04 -2.66
CA ALA A 120 -23.10 -10.60 -2.79
C ALA A 120 -23.95 -11.59 -3.62
N ALA A 121 -23.40 -12.22 -4.65
CA ALA A 121 -24.06 -13.26 -5.42
C ALA A 121 -24.27 -14.55 -4.61
N LYS A 122 -23.30 -14.93 -3.76
CA LYS A 122 -23.39 -16.08 -2.84
C LYS A 122 -24.33 -15.80 -1.67
N ASP A 123 -24.34 -14.58 -1.12
CA ASP A 123 -25.22 -14.16 -0.02
C ASP A 123 -26.68 -14.05 -0.45
N GLY A 124 -26.95 -13.82 -1.73
CA GLY A 124 -28.29 -13.96 -2.30
C GLY A 124 -28.85 -15.39 -2.18
N LEU A 125 -28.01 -16.40 -1.98
CA LEU A 125 -28.36 -17.81 -1.79
C LEU A 125 -28.25 -18.31 -0.33
N ARG A 126 -27.61 -17.58 0.56
CA ARG A 126 -27.45 -17.97 1.97
C ARG A 126 -27.58 -16.74 2.89
N ARG A 127 -28.75 -16.57 3.49
CA ARG A 127 -28.87 -15.88 4.76
C ARG A 127 -28.39 -16.84 5.84
N VAL A 128 -27.18 -16.67 6.33
CA VAL A 128 -26.74 -17.00 7.71
C VAL A 128 -25.26 -16.59 7.84
N THR A 129 -25.03 -15.69 8.78
CA THR A 129 -23.84 -15.53 9.66
C THR A 129 -22.53 -16.14 9.16
N ASP A 130 -21.62 -15.30 8.68
CA ASP A 130 -20.20 -15.63 8.78
C ASP A 130 -19.47 -14.39 9.32
N GLU A 131 -19.14 -14.43 10.59
CA GLU A 131 -18.10 -13.60 11.20
C GLU A 131 -16.84 -13.82 10.36
N GLN A 132 -16.28 -12.74 9.88
CA GLN A 132 -15.02 -12.77 9.14
C GLN A 132 -13.92 -13.23 10.12
N LEU A 133 -13.70 -14.53 10.16
CA LEU A 133 -12.46 -15.07 10.70
C LEU A 133 -11.30 -14.52 9.83
N PRO A 134 -10.30 -13.89 10.43
CA PRO A 134 -9.10 -13.51 9.69
C PRO A 134 -8.51 -14.75 9.04
N PRO A 135 -7.94 -14.65 7.82
CA PRO A 135 -7.27 -15.77 7.17
C PRO A 135 -6.23 -16.35 8.14
N ALA A 136 -6.34 -17.63 8.44
CA ALA A 136 -5.61 -18.34 9.49
C ALA A 136 -4.10 -18.56 9.20
N ASP A 137 -3.51 -17.86 8.22
CA ASP A 137 -2.16 -18.16 7.73
C ASP A 137 -1.19 -16.97 7.79
N PHE A 138 -1.36 -16.12 8.80
CA PHE A 138 -0.31 -15.19 9.17
C PHE A 138 0.54 -15.82 10.28
N ARG A 139 1.67 -16.44 9.92
CA ARG A 139 2.71 -16.79 10.89
C ARG A 139 2.99 -15.55 11.75
N MET A 140 2.72 -15.69 13.04
CA MET A 140 2.83 -14.64 14.05
C MET A 140 4.32 -14.46 14.41
N GLU A 141 5.12 -14.02 13.43
CA GLU A 141 6.47 -13.53 13.68
C GLU A 141 6.39 -12.03 13.94
N GLY A 142 6.87 -11.62 15.09
CA GLY A 142 6.89 -10.22 15.52
C GLY A 142 6.52 -10.04 16.99
N THR A 143 6.85 -8.89 17.53
CA THR A 143 6.48 -8.52 18.91
C THR A 143 4.95 -8.38 19.03
N GLU A 144 4.43 -8.48 20.25
CA GLU A 144 3.01 -8.27 20.54
C GLU A 144 2.51 -6.92 19.99
N GLN A 145 3.34 -5.88 20.07
CA GLN A 145 3.03 -4.56 19.52
C GLN A 145 2.93 -4.56 17.98
N GLU A 146 3.78 -5.31 17.30
CA GLU A 146 3.70 -5.43 15.83
C GLU A 146 2.44 -6.17 15.39
N GLN A 147 2.07 -7.20 16.12
CA GLN A 147 0.84 -7.96 15.88
C GLN A 147 -0.39 -7.07 16.11
N LYS A 148 -0.42 -6.32 17.23
CA LYS A 148 -1.49 -5.36 17.54
C LYS A 148 -1.60 -4.27 16.47
N LEU A 149 -0.48 -3.70 16.02
CA LEU A 149 -0.48 -2.70 14.94
C LEU A 149 -1.01 -3.28 13.63
N LYS A 150 -0.62 -4.52 13.29
CA LYS A 150 -1.08 -5.21 12.10
C LYS A 150 -2.59 -5.40 12.13
N TRP A 151 -3.11 -5.92 13.22
CA TRP A 151 -4.55 -6.05 13.44
C TRP A 151 -5.27 -4.70 13.34
N ALA A 152 -4.74 -3.66 13.99
CA ALA A 152 -5.34 -2.31 13.95
C ALA A 152 -5.39 -1.73 12.53
N ILE A 153 -4.37 -1.98 11.69
CA ILE A 153 -4.36 -1.58 10.28
C ILE A 153 -5.46 -2.32 9.50
N GLU A 154 -5.72 -3.58 9.80
CA GLU A 154 -6.78 -4.36 9.15
C GLU A 154 -8.18 -3.84 9.47
N GLN A 155 -8.36 -3.19 10.64
CA GLN A 155 -9.62 -2.57 11.04
C GLN A 155 -9.87 -1.21 10.35
N LEU A 156 -8.93 -0.69 9.57
CA LEU A 156 -9.13 0.56 8.84
C LEU A 156 -10.05 0.35 7.63
N PRO A 157 -10.95 1.31 7.33
CA PRO A 157 -11.65 1.35 6.05
C PRO A 157 -10.66 1.38 4.88
N ASP A 158 -10.97 0.70 3.77
CA ASP A 158 -10.07 0.54 2.61
C ASP A 158 -9.47 1.85 2.11
N ALA A 159 -10.26 2.91 1.99
CA ALA A 159 -9.80 4.22 1.54
C ALA A 159 -8.79 4.88 2.50
N GLN A 160 -8.88 4.61 3.81
CA GLN A 160 -7.93 5.09 4.82
C GLN A 160 -6.66 4.23 4.79
N LYS A 161 -6.82 2.91 4.71
CA LYS A 161 -5.74 1.94 4.59
C LYS A 161 -4.89 2.21 3.35
N GLN A 162 -5.52 2.47 2.19
CA GLN A 162 -4.81 2.82 0.95
C GLN A 162 -3.90 4.04 1.10
N VAL A 163 -4.42 5.16 1.62
CA VAL A 163 -3.64 6.38 1.78
C VAL A 163 -2.48 6.17 2.76
N LEU A 164 -2.72 5.47 3.87
CA LEU A 164 -1.71 5.13 4.86
C LEU A 164 -0.60 4.26 4.24
N MET A 165 -0.97 3.18 3.56
CA MET A 165 -0.02 2.24 2.96
C MET A 165 0.78 2.89 1.83
N LEU A 166 0.14 3.69 0.97
CA LEU A 166 0.83 4.45 -0.07
C LEU A 166 1.86 5.41 0.54
N ARG A 167 1.45 6.20 1.53
CA ARG A 167 2.37 7.15 2.17
C ARG A 167 3.58 6.44 2.78
N TYR A 168 3.35 5.31 3.44
CA TYR A 168 4.39 4.58 4.16
C TYR A 168 5.33 3.79 3.23
N TYR A 169 4.79 3.01 2.29
CA TYR A 169 5.60 2.12 1.46
C TYR A 169 6.13 2.75 0.18
N SER A 170 5.39 3.66 -0.45
CA SER A 170 5.85 4.33 -1.65
C SER A 170 6.59 5.65 -1.36
N ASN A 171 6.47 6.19 -0.16
CA ASN A 171 6.97 7.51 0.20
C ASN A 171 6.51 8.64 -0.77
N LEU A 172 5.32 8.49 -1.37
CA LEU A 172 4.71 9.50 -2.22
C LEU A 172 4.24 10.69 -1.38
N LYS A 173 4.28 11.88 -1.95
CA LYS A 173 3.69 13.08 -1.35
C LYS A 173 2.16 12.99 -1.38
N PHE A 174 1.46 13.66 -0.48
CA PHE A 174 -0.01 13.62 -0.45
C PHE A 174 -0.66 14.14 -1.74
N ILE A 175 -0.04 15.09 -2.42
CA ILE A 175 -0.51 15.56 -3.73
C ILE A 175 -0.45 14.45 -4.78
N GLU A 176 0.66 13.68 -4.79
CA GLU A 176 0.84 12.55 -5.70
C GLU A 176 -0.15 11.42 -5.40
N ILE A 177 -0.39 11.13 -4.11
CA ILE A 177 -1.39 10.16 -3.66
C ILE A 177 -2.81 10.61 -4.06
N ALA A 178 -3.14 11.88 -3.87
CA ALA A 178 -4.44 12.44 -4.20
C ALA A 178 -4.75 12.32 -5.69
N GLU A 179 -3.81 12.71 -6.55
CA GLU A 179 -3.92 12.56 -8.00
C GLU A 179 -4.02 11.09 -8.42
N MET A 180 -3.19 10.23 -7.81
CA MET A 180 -3.20 8.80 -8.09
C MET A 180 -4.55 8.16 -7.74
N LEU A 181 -5.17 8.55 -6.63
CA LEU A 181 -6.47 8.05 -6.16
C LEU A 181 -7.67 8.79 -6.75
N GLY A 182 -7.45 9.79 -7.60
CA GLY A 182 -8.51 10.59 -8.21
C GLY A 182 -9.35 11.35 -7.20
N CYS A 183 -8.74 11.88 -6.12
CA CYS A 183 -9.46 12.61 -5.08
C CYS A 183 -8.78 13.96 -4.76
N PRO A 184 -9.53 14.95 -4.20
CA PRO A 184 -8.93 16.20 -3.73
C PRO A 184 -7.85 15.96 -2.67
N LEU A 185 -6.81 16.81 -2.64
CA LEU A 185 -5.74 16.76 -1.66
C LEU A 185 -6.27 16.72 -0.21
N ASN A 186 -7.25 17.57 0.11
CA ASN A 186 -7.86 17.59 1.44
C ASN A 186 -8.56 16.27 1.80
N THR A 187 -9.07 15.55 0.80
CA THR A 187 -9.65 14.21 1.01
C THR A 187 -8.56 13.20 1.38
N ALA A 188 -7.42 13.21 0.69
CA ALA A 188 -6.29 12.33 1.03
C ALA A 188 -5.74 12.65 2.43
N LEU A 189 -5.56 13.93 2.76
CA LEU A 189 -5.13 14.37 4.10
C LEU A 189 -6.15 13.97 5.18
N GLY A 190 -7.44 14.16 4.93
CA GLY A 190 -8.52 13.77 5.87
C GLY A 190 -8.59 12.25 6.09
N ARG A 191 -8.38 11.44 5.03
CA ARG A 191 -8.29 9.98 5.16
C ARG A 191 -7.10 9.56 6.00
N MET A 192 -5.93 10.18 5.80
CA MET A 192 -4.75 9.92 6.63
C MET A 192 -4.97 10.30 8.09
N HIS A 193 -5.53 11.47 8.33
CA HIS A 193 -5.83 11.93 9.70
C HIS A 193 -6.79 10.96 10.43
N LYS A 194 -7.87 10.55 9.77
CA LYS A 194 -8.83 9.59 10.34
C LYS A 194 -8.19 8.22 10.57
N ALA A 195 -7.31 7.76 9.67
CA ALA A 195 -6.55 6.53 9.84
C ALA A 195 -5.68 6.60 11.10
N MET A 196 -4.95 7.69 11.28
CA MET A 196 -4.06 7.87 12.45
C MET A 196 -4.84 7.95 13.78
N LEU A 197 -5.98 8.64 13.79
CA LEU A 197 -6.85 8.69 14.98
C LEU A 197 -7.34 7.29 15.34
N LYS A 198 -7.89 6.55 14.36
CA LYS A 198 -8.41 5.20 14.60
C LYS A 198 -7.30 4.23 15.04
N LEU A 199 -6.10 4.31 14.45
CA LEU A 199 -4.96 3.52 14.90
C LEU A 199 -4.56 3.85 16.34
N LYS A 200 -4.53 5.14 16.69
CA LYS A 200 -4.23 5.58 18.06
C LYS A 200 -5.24 4.97 19.06
N ASP A 201 -6.53 5.02 18.75
CA ASP A 201 -7.59 4.48 19.62
C ASP A 201 -7.44 2.95 19.78
N LEU A 202 -7.21 2.22 18.67
CA LEU A 202 -7.04 0.76 18.69
C LEU A 202 -5.73 0.29 19.34
N MET A 203 -4.72 1.16 19.41
CA MET A 203 -3.44 0.86 20.05
C MET A 203 -3.37 1.27 21.52
N ALA A 204 -4.32 2.09 22.00
CA ALA A 204 -4.34 2.57 23.38
C ALA A 204 -4.86 1.52 24.39
N ASP A 205 -5.67 0.56 23.93
CA ASP A 205 -6.19 -0.56 24.71
C ASP A 205 -5.19 -1.72 24.76
#